data_166b27d49dd714f3476721549e1b68fe
#
_entry.id   166b27d49dd714f3476721549e1b68fe
#
_cell.length_a   1.000
_cell.length_b   1.000
_cell.length_c   1.000
_cell.angle_alpha   90.00
_cell.angle_beta   90.00
_cell.angle_gamma   90.00
#
_symmetry.space_group_name_H-M   'P 1'
#
loop_
_entity.id
_entity.type
_entity.pdbx_description
1 polymer ?
#
loop_
_entity_poly.entity_id
_entity_poly.type
_entity_poly.pdbx_seq_one_letter_code
_entity_poly.pdbx_strand_id
1 'polypeptide(L)'
;MRRRIIPLLVVVIGLLILFYPTISNILIIRNASRVVGSYDAAIEALSDEEYQRILAQARAYNERLAAASDGTTDALAGAVGAEAADEEYSRLLDINGDGMMGYLTIPRLDETIPIYHGTSEAVLQVGSGHLEGTSLPIGGDSTHAAISGHRGLPTAKLFTDLNLMREGDRFYIRILKDTYAYEVDSITTVLPTDASELAIRPGEDRVTLITCTPYAINTHRLLVGAHRIPYTPDQQDESTPTFHLDIPLQYLLPSIGLLVLLVAWSRYRAAGRRVQDDASITKGPARHARHP
;
A
#
# COMPACT_ATOMS: atom_id res chain seq x y z
N MET A 1 26.51 -11.04 34.39
CA MET A 1 25.71 -10.14 33.57
C MET A 1 25.54 -10.63 32.12
N ARG A 2 26.59 -10.95 31.34
CA ARG A 2 26.53 -11.43 29.95
C ARG A 2 25.56 -12.61 29.69
N ARG A 3 25.54 -13.62 30.53
CA ARG A 3 24.68 -14.84 30.41
C ARG A 3 23.16 -14.55 30.50
N ARG A 4 22.74 -13.36 30.98
CA ARG A 4 21.32 -12.98 31.08
C ARG A 4 20.86 -12.07 29.96
N ILE A 5 21.78 -11.35 29.32
CA ILE A 5 21.49 -10.39 28.26
C ILE A 5 21.23 -11.12 26.93
N ILE A 6 21.98 -12.18 26.64
CA ILE A 6 21.86 -12.94 25.37
C ILE A 6 20.44 -13.48 25.15
N PRO A 7 19.80 -14.23 26.07
CA PRO A 7 18.44 -14.73 25.83
C PRO A 7 17.41 -13.61 25.72
N LEU A 8 17.58 -12.51 26.44
CA LEU A 8 16.71 -11.33 26.32
C LEU A 8 16.85 -10.69 24.94
N LEU A 9 18.07 -10.52 24.43
CA LEU A 9 18.34 -10.01 23.08
C LEU A 9 17.72 -10.90 22.00
N VAL A 10 17.85 -12.21 22.10
CA VAL A 10 17.26 -13.18 21.14
C VAL A 10 15.75 -13.02 21.10
N VAL A 11 15.10 -12.86 22.25
CA VAL A 11 13.65 -12.66 22.33
C VAL A 11 13.24 -11.33 21.73
N VAL A 12 13.95 -10.24 22.05
CA VAL A 12 13.66 -8.92 21.48
C VAL A 12 13.81 -8.94 19.96
N ILE A 13 14.87 -9.53 19.44
CA ILE A 13 15.07 -9.69 17.99
C ILE A 13 13.94 -10.52 17.37
N GLY A 14 13.56 -11.64 18.00
CA GLY A 14 12.44 -12.47 17.54
C GLY A 14 11.12 -11.70 17.48
N LEU A 15 10.84 -10.89 18.50
CA LEU A 15 9.65 -10.02 18.51
C LEU A 15 9.71 -8.94 17.42
N LEU A 16 10.86 -8.30 17.22
CA LEU A 16 11.02 -7.30 16.15
C LEU A 16 10.79 -7.90 14.76
N ILE A 17 11.30 -9.12 14.51
CA ILE A 17 11.06 -9.84 13.25
C ILE A 17 9.57 -10.19 13.09
N LEU A 18 8.94 -10.68 14.16
CA LEU A 18 7.53 -11.06 14.16
C LEU A 18 6.60 -9.87 13.90
N PHE A 19 6.90 -8.72 14.51
CA PHE A 19 6.08 -7.50 14.37
C PHE A 19 6.48 -6.61 13.19
N TYR A 20 7.57 -6.94 12.48
CA TYR A 20 8.06 -6.13 11.36
C TYR A 20 6.97 -5.83 10.32
N PRO A 21 6.18 -6.80 9.81
CA PRO A 21 5.14 -6.52 8.83
C PRO A 21 4.07 -5.54 9.36
N THR A 22 3.63 -5.75 10.60
CA THR A 22 2.61 -4.89 11.23
C THR A 22 3.12 -3.47 11.43
N ILE A 23 4.34 -3.31 11.96
CA ILE A 23 4.94 -1.99 12.19
C ILE A 23 5.14 -1.27 10.84
N SER A 24 5.63 -1.97 9.84
CA SER A 24 5.85 -1.41 8.51
C SER A 24 4.54 -0.95 7.87
N ASN A 25 3.49 -1.77 7.91
CA ASN A 25 2.17 -1.40 7.40
C ASN A 25 1.60 -0.16 8.12
N ILE A 26 1.74 -0.07 9.44
CA ILE A 26 1.36 1.11 10.23
C ILE A 26 2.10 2.37 9.73
N LEU A 27 3.39 2.27 9.48
CA LEU A 27 4.20 3.39 9.01
C LEU A 27 3.75 3.83 7.61
N ILE A 28 3.43 2.90 6.72
CA ILE A 28 2.95 3.20 5.36
C ILE A 28 1.57 3.85 5.40
N ILE A 29 0.62 3.32 6.19
CA ILE A 29 -0.70 3.93 6.38
C ILE A 29 -0.57 5.36 6.91
N ARG A 30 0.29 5.59 7.92
CA ARG A 30 0.54 6.94 8.44
C ARG A 30 1.18 7.87 7.41
N ASN A 31 2.08 7.33 6.58
CA ASN A 31 2.67 8.11 5.50
C ASN A 31 1.62 8.45 4.44
N ALA A 32 0.82 7.48 4.01
CA ALA A 32 -0.28 7.69 3.06
C ALA A 32 -1.26 8.75 3.58
N SER A 33 -1.71 8.65 4.84
CA SER A 33 -2.59 9.66 5.46
C SER A 33 -1.98 11.06 5.48
N ARG A 34 -0.67 11.18 5.75
CA ARG A 34 0.03 12.47 5.74
C ARG A 34 0.15 13.04 4.33
N VAL A 35 0.51 12.20 3.35
CA VAL A 35 0.69 12.61 1.96
C VAL A 35 -0.66 13.03 1.37
N VAL A 36 -1.73 12.27 1.60
CA VAL A 36 -3.09 12.64 1.18
C VAL A 36 -3.52 13.95 1.82
N GLY A 37 -3.32 14.12 3.14
CA GLY A 37 -3.66 15.38 3.82
C GLY A 37 -2.85 16.59 3.31
N SER A 38 -1.57 16.41 2.96
CA SER A 38 -0.77 17.48 2.34
C SER A 38 -1.22 17.81 0.92
N TYR A 39 -1.64 16.80 0.16
CA TYR A 39 -2.20 16.96 -1.17
C TYR A 39 -3.51 17.74 -1.11
N ASP A 40 -4.46 17.35 -0.25
CA ASP A 40 -5.74 18.06 -0.11
C ASP A 40 -5.54 19.52 0.31
N ALA A 41 -4.62 19.79 1.24
CA ALA A 41 -4.29 21.16 1.64
C ALA A 41 -3.69 21.98 0.49
N ALA A 42 -2.86 21.39 -0.36
CA ALA A 42 -2.31 22.07 -1.55
C ALA A 42 -3.41 22.34 -2.60
N ILE A 43 -4.33 21.41 -2.79
CA ILE A 43 -5.47 21.58 -3.71
C ILE A 43 -6.44 22.68 -3.23
N GLU A 44 -6.70 22.76 -1.92
CA GLU A 44 -7.53 23.84 -1.36
C GLU A 44 -6.90 25.23 -1.57
N ALA A 45 -5.57 25.30 -1.58
CA ALA A 45 -4.82 26.54 -1.80
C ALA A 45 -4.74 26.97 -3.27
N LEU A 46 -5.08 26.08 -4.24
CA LEU A 46 -5.04 26.41 -5.67
C LEU A 46 -6.10 27.43 -6.05
N SER A 47 -5.68 28.47 -6.78
CA SER A 47 -6.61 29.37 -7.47
C SER A 47 -7.40 28.62 -8.56
N ASP A 48 -8.57 29.14 -8.90
CA ASP A 48 -9.38 28.53 -9.96
C ASP A 48 -8.68 28.60 -11.33
N GLU A 49 -7.86 29.62 -11.59
CA GLU A 49 -7.08 29.75 -12.82
C GLU A 49 -5.99 28.66 -12.89
N GLU A 50 -5.28 28.40 -11.79
CA GLU A 50 -4.26 27.34 -11.73
C GLU A 50 -4.89 25.95 -11.88
N TYR A 51 -5.99 25.71 -11.18
CA TYR A 51 -6.76 24.47 -11.32
C TYR A 51 -7.16 24.22 -12.78
N GLN A 52 -7.77 25.23 -13.45
CA GLN A 52 -8.18 25.09 -14.86
C GLN A 52 -6.99 24.87 -15.80
N ARG A 53 -5.86 25.55 -15.54
CA ARG A 53 -4.63 25.39 -16.33
C ARG A 53 -4.07 23.97 -16.23
N ILE A 54 -3.97 23.42 -15.01
CA ILE A 54 -3.44 22.07 -14.76
C ILE A 54 -4.35 21.03 -15.41
N LEU A 55 -5.67 21.18 -15.22
CA LEU A 55 -6.65 20.28 -15.81
C LEU A 55 -6.64 20.31 -17.34
N ALA A 56 -6.48 21.50 -17.94
CA ALA A 56 -6.37 21.65 -19.39
C ALA A 56 -5.12 20.95 -19.95
N GLN A 57 -3.98 21.06 -19.27
CA GLN A 57 -2.74 20.35 -19.66
C GLN A 57 -2.92 18.84 -19.62
N ALA A 58 -3.53 18.32 -18.56
CA ALA A 58 -3.81 16.89 -18.41
C ALA A 58 -4.79 16.38 -19.48
N ARG A 59 -5.84 17.17 -19.82
CA ARG A 59 -6.77 16.85 -20.90
C ARG A 59 -6.07 16.82 -22.27
N ALA A 60 -5.24 17.82 -22.56
CA ALA A 60 -4.50 17.88 -23.81
C ALA A 60 -3.54 16.67 -23.98
N TYR A 61 -2.96 16.18 -22.87
CA TYR A 61 -2.18 14.96 -22.88
C TYR A 61 -3.05 13.74 -23.24
N ASN A 62 -4.22 13.57 -22.61
CA ASN A 62 -5.15 12.48 -22.91
C ASN A 62 -5.66 12.50 -24.36
N GLU A 63 -5.99 13.70 -24.88
CA GLU A 63 -6.43 13.89 -26.27
C GLU A 63 -5.34 13.47 -27.27
N ARG A 64 -4.07 13.80 -27.00
CA ARG A 64 -2.94 13.36 -27.84
C ARG A 64 -2.77 11.83 -27.82
N LEU A 65 -2.90 11.23 -26.63
CA LEU A 65 -2.85 9.77 -26.51
C LEU A 65 -3.98 9.10 -27.27
N ALA A 66 -5.22 9.58 -27.13
CA ALA A 66 -6.37 9.05 -27.83
C ALA A 66 -6.20 9.17 -29.36
N ALA A 67 -5.67 10.30 -29.85
CA ALA A 67 -5.42 10.54 -31.27
C ALA A 67 -4.26 9.68 -31.84
N ALA A 68 -3.26 9.35 -31.00
CA ALA A 68 -2.11 8.51 -31.39
C ALA A 68 -2.42 7.01 -31.29
N SER A 69 -3.45 6.64 -30.51
CA SER A 69 -3.83 5.26 -30.26
C SER A 69 -4.61 4.71 -31.46
N ASP A 70 -3.99 3.83 -32.23
CA ASP A 70 -4.66 3.04 -33.27
C ASP A 70 -5.30 1.75 -32.71
N GLY A 71 -5.52 1.71 -31.39
CA GLY A 71 -6.06 0.55 -30.67
C GLY A 71 -5.02 -0.48 -30.20
N THR A 72 -3.74 -0.22 -30.44
CA THR A 72 -2.64 -1.12 -30.02
C THR A 72 -1.65 -0.36 -29.13
N THR A 73 -1.92 -0.21 -27.85
CA THR A 73 -0.91 0.26 -26.89
C THR A 73 -0.17 -0.93 -26.31
N ASP A 74 1.11 -0.99 -26.58
CA ASP A 74 2.05 -1.91 -25.93
C ASP A 74 2.40 -1.41 -24.51
N ALA A 75 1.38 -0.87 -23.82
CA ALA A 75 1.49 -0.15 -22.56
C ALA A 75 2.05 -1.01 -21.42
N LEU A 76 1.73 -2.31 -21.40
CA LEU A 76 2.28 -3.23 -20.39
C LEU A 76 3.73 -3.61 -20.66
N ALA A 77 4.16 -3.67 -21.92
CA ALA A 77 5.55 -3.99 -22.28
C ALA A 77 6.50 -2.84 -21.91
N GLY A 78 6.05 -1.58 -22.03
CA GLY A 78 6.80 -0.39 -21.61
C GLY A 78 6.80 -0.16 -20.08
N ALA A 79 5.79 -0.66 -19.36
CA ALA A 79 5.60 -0.39 -17.94
C ALA A 79 6.46 -1.25 -17.01
N VAL A 80 6.96 -2.38 -17.48
CA VAL A 80 7.87 -3.23 -16.69
C VAL A 80 9.31 -2.80 -17.01
N GLY A 81 9.78 -1.72 -16.36
CA GLY A 81 11.18 -1.33 -16.42
C GLY A 81 11.50 0.01 -17.09
N ALA A 82 10.53 0.88 -17.35
CA ALA A 82 10.83 2.25 -17.79
C ALA A 82 11.60 2.99 -16.67
N GLU A 83 12.91 3.17 -16.88
CA GLU A 83 13.79 3.83 -15.90
C GLU A 83 13.66 5.37 -15.88
N ALA A 84 13.00 5.97 -16.85
CA ALA A 84 12.77 7.42 -16.90
C ALA A 84 11.40 7.71 -17.52
N ALA A 85 10.51 8.25 -16.70
CA ALA A 85 9.27 8.85 -17.20
C ALA A 85 9.59 10.06 -18.10
N ASP A 86 8.77 10.30 -19.15
CA ASP A 86 8.85 11.50 -19.95
C ASP A 86 8.76 12.74 -19.03
N GLU A 87 9.65 13.72 -19.26
CA GLU A 87 9.65 14.96 -18.47
C GLU A 87 8.31 15.72 -18.53
N GLU A 88 7.58 15.65 -19.63
CA GLU A 88 6.23 16.23 -19.73
C GLU A 88 5.28 15.48 -18.81
N TYR A 89 5.22 14.15 -18.93
CA TYR A 89 4.34 13.30 -18.14
C TYR A 89 4.55 13.49 -16.63
N SER A 90 5.80 13.50 -16.18
CA SER A 90 6.13 13.58 -14.75
C SER A 90 5.78 14.91 -14.09
N ARG A 91 5.50 15.97 -14.88
CA ARG A 91 5.06 17.28 -14.37
C ARG A 91 3.54 17.46 -14.34
N LEU A 92 2.79 16.59 -15.04
CA LEU A 92 1.34 16.70 -15.10
C LEU A 92 0.73 16.22 -13.79
N LEU A 93 -0.17 17.02 -13.19
CA LEU A 93 -0.85 16.70 -11.93
C LEU A 93 0.06 16.61 -10.68
N ASP A 94 1.36 16.90 -10.79
CA ASP A 94 2.28 16.93 -9.65
C ASP A 94 2.24 18.29 -8.97
N ILE A 95 1.36 18.44 -7.98
CA ILE A 95 1.10 19.72 -7.30
C ILE A 95 2.14 20.03 -6.25
N ASN A 96 2.61 19.00 -5.54
CA ASN A 96 3.57 19.13 -4.44
C ASN A 96 5.03 18.93 -4.84
N GLY A 97 5.31 18.48 -6.07
CA GLY A 97 6.67 18.12 -6.52
C GLY A 97 7.17 16.82 -5.91
N ASP A 98 6.27 15.97 -5.42
CA ASP A 98 6.56 14.66 -4.83
C ASP A 98 6.13 13.48 -5.71
N GLY A 99 5.63 13.77 -6.92
CA GLY A 99 5.15 12.81 -7.90
C GLY A 99 3.74 12.26 -7.63
N MET A 100 3.03 12.78 -6.62
CA MET A 100 1.66 12.36 -6.35
C MET A 100 0.68 13.08 -7.27
N MET A 101 -0.12 12.30 -8.01
CA MET A 101 -1.20 12.80 -8.88
C MET A 101 -2.52 12.99 -8.14
N GLY A 102 -2.79 12.13 -7.15
CA GLY A 102 -4.06 12.04 -6.45
C GLY A 102 -4.12 10.78 -5.60
N TYR A 103 -5.33 10.31 -5.29
CA TYR A 103 -5.50 9.08 -4.52
C TYR A 103 -6.74 8.29 -4.95
N LEU A 104 -6.68 6.98 -4.69
CA LEU A 104 -7.70 6.00 -4.96
C LEU A 104 -8.34 5.55 -3.64
N THR A 105 -9.66 5.57 -3.54
CA THR A 105 -10.43 5.01 -2.42
C THR A 105 -11.24 3.82 -2.90
N ILE A 106 -11.08 2.67 -2.25
CA ILE A 106 -11.79 1.41 -2.57
C ILE A 106 -12.59 0.99 -1.33
N PRO A 107 -13.86 1.37 -1.19
CA PRO A 107 -14.68 1.10 -0.01
C PRO A 107 -14.78 -0.40 0.33
N ARG A 108 -14.92 -1.22 -0.69
CA ARG A 108 -14.98 -2.69 -0.52
C ARG A 108 -13.80 -3.26 0.23
N LEU A 109 -12.61 -2.68 0.05
CA LEU A 109 -11.36 -3.15 0.64
C LEU A 109 -10.97 -2.33 1.88
N ASP A 110 -11.72 -1.26 2.16
CA ASP A 110 -11.42 -0.26 3.20
C ASP A 110 -10.00 0.31 3.04
N GLU A 111 -9.65 0.70 1.79
CA GLU A 111 -8.31 1.17 1.44
C GLU A 111 -8.36 2.53 0.77
N THR A 112 -7.43 3.41 1.18
CA THR A 112 -7.09 4.64 0.47
C THR A 112 -5.61 4.64 0.15
N ILE A 113 -5.29 4.77 -1.14
CA ILE A 113 -3.94 4.55 -1.66
C ILE A 113 -3.55 5.75 -2.52
N PRO A 114 -2.43 6.45 -2.22
CA PRO A 114 -1.90 7.49 -3.09
C PRO A 114 -1.55 6.94 -4.48
N ILE A 115 -1.78 7.76 -5.51
CA ILE A 115 -1.43 7.48 -6.90
C ILE A 115 -0.25 8.37 -7.27
N TYR A 116 0.85 7.74 -7.68
CA TYR A 116 2.07 8.42 -8.12
C TYR A 116 2.32 8.22 -9.60
N HIS A 117 3.21 9.04 -10.17
CA HIS A 117 3.70 8.87 -11.53
C HIS A 117 4.54 7.60 -11.69
N GLY A 118 4.28 6.86 -12.76
CA GLY A 118 5.04 5.67 -13.13
C GLY A 118 4.83 4.49 -12.18
N THR A 119 5.51 3.40 -12.51
CA THR A 119 5.39 2.12 -11.79
C THR A 119 6.75 1.60 -11.33
N SER A 120 7.68 2.52 -11.01
CA SER A 120 8.98 2.13 -10.47
C SER A 120 8.82 1.40 -9.13
N GLU A 121 9.81 0.58 -8.78
CA GLU A 121 9.80 -0.15 -7.51
C GLU A 121 9.66 0.81 -6.32
N ALA A 122 10.32 1.97 -6.35
CA ALA A 122 10.22 2.97 -5.29
C ALA A 122 8.79 3.50 -5.08
N VAL A 123 8.05 3.72 -6.17
CA VAL A 123 6.64 4.12 -6.15
C VAL A 123 5.78 3.00 -5.58
N LEU A 124 5.91 1.80 -6.12
CA LEU A 124 5.07 0.67 -5.75
C LEU A 124 5.30 0.17 -4.31
N GLN A 125 6.41 0.55 -3.68
CA GLN A 125 6.65 0.27 -2.26
C GLN A 125 5.82 1.16 -1.31
N VAL A 126 5.35 2.32 -1.76
CA VAL A 126 4.70 3.32 -0.89
C VAL A 126 3.26 3.65 -1.29
N GLY A 127 2.84 3.26 -2.50
CA GLY A 127 1.51 3.55 -3.02
C GLY A 127 1.19 2.75 -4.29
N SER A 128 0.26 3.26 -5.07
CA SER A 128 -0.02 2.80 -6.42
C SER A 128 0.65 3.73 -7.43
N GLY A 129 0.95 3.19 -8.61
CA GLY A 129 1.58 3.92 -9.70
C GLY A 129 0.68 3.98 -10.91
N HIS A 130 0.56 5.16 -11.50
CA HIS A 130 -0.09 5.33 -12.80
C HIS A 130 0.83 4.81 -13.90
N LEU A 131 0.29 3.97 -14.77
CA LEU A 131 1.03 3.36 -15.86
C LEU A 131 1.24 4.39 -16.97
N GLU A 132 2.50 4.83 -17.15
CA GLU A 132 2.87 5.74 -18.23
C GLU A 132 2.46 5.19 -19.60
N GLY A 133 2.01 6.05 -20.50
CA GLY A 133 1.47 5.63 -21.80
C GLY A 133 -0.02 5.28 -21.78
N THR A 134 -0.67 5.26 -20.62
CA THR A 134 -2.14 5.24 -20.50
C THR A 134 -2.67 6.64 -20.20
N SER A 135 -4.00 6.83 -20.34
CA SER A 135 -4.61 8.12 -20.06
C SER A 135 -4.43 8.53 -18.59
N LEU A 136 -4.16 9.80 -18.32
CA LEU A 136 -4.20 10.34 -16.96
C LEU A 136 -5.60 10.15 -16.35
N PRO A 137 -5.71 9.85 -15.03
CA PRO A 137 -6.96 9.44 -14.41
C PRO A 137 -7.90 10.61 -14.07
N ILE A 138 -8.09 11.51 -15.04
CA ILE A 138 -8.98 12.67 -14.96
C ILE A 138 -10.31 12.45 -15.69
N GLY A 139 -10.56 11.21 -16.15
CA GLY A 139 -11.74 10.86 -16.93
C GLY A 139 -11.79 11.53 -18.29
N GLY A 140 -12.90 11.35 -18.98
CA GLY A 140 -13.19 11.92 -20.29
C GLY A 140 -13.47 10.87 -21.35
N ASP A 141 -14.14 11.30 -22.43
CA ASP A 141 -14.45 10.41 -23.55
C ASP A 141 -13.16 9.89 -24.22
N SER A 142 -13.16 8.61 -24.55
CA SER A 142 -12.00 7.96 -25.17
C SER A 142 -10.75 8.00 -24.27
N THR A 143 -10.91 7.73 -22.97
CA THR A 143 -9.80 7.60 -22.02
C THR A 143 -9.77 6.24 -21.37
N HIS A 144 -8.56 5.74 -21.10
CA HIS A 144 -8.34 4.54 -20.32
C HIS A 144 -7.09 4.71 -19.44
N ALA A 145 -7.30 4.91 -18.15
CA ALA A 145 -6.20 5.01 -17.19
C ALA A 145 -5.91 3.65 -16.57
N ALA A 146 -4.64 3.33 -16.37
CA ALA A 146 -4.21 2.12 -15.70
C ALA A 146 -3.41 2.45 -14.44
N ILE A 147 -3.81 1.85 -13.31
CA ILE A 147 -3.20 2.09 -12.00
C ILE A 147 -2.71 0.75 -11.46
N SER A 148 -1.41 0.65 -11.23
CA SER A 148 -0.76 -0.57 -10.76
C SER A 148 -0.40 -0.48 -9.28
N GLY A 149 -0.53 -1.58 -8.57
CA GLY A 149 -0.12 -1.69 -7.18
C GLY A 149 0.37 -3.10 -6.83
N HIS A 150 1.29 -3.17 -5.89
CA HIS A 150 1.82 -4.44 -5.42
C HIS A 150 0.79 -5.31 -4.71
N ARG A 151 0.98 -6.62 -4.81
CA ARG A 151 0.25 -7.63 -4.07
C ARG A 151 1.19 -8.47 -3.24
N GLY A 152 0.89 -8.60 -1.94
CA GLY A 152 1.65 -9.48 -1.05
C GLY A 152 2.96 -8.89 -0.56
N LEU A 153 3.11 -7.57 -0.53
CA LEU A 153 4.22 -6.94 0.16
C LEU A 153 4.11 -7.20 1.67
N PRO A 154 5.18 -7.66 2.33
CA PRO A 154 5.19 -7.79 3.79
C PRO A 154 5.02 -6.46 4.53
N THR A 155 5.29 -5.35 3.84
CA THR A 155 5.37 -4.00 4.40
C THR A 155 4.10 -3.19 4.24
N ALA A 156 3.25 -3.51 3.24
CA ALA A 156 2.07 -2.73 2.88
C ALA A 156 0.97 -3.60 2.30
N LYS A 157 -0.29 -3.29 2.62
CA LYS A 157 -1.43 -4.02 2.09
C LYS A 157 -1.68 -3.70 0.61
N LEU A 158 -1.73 -2.41 0.25
CA LEU A 158 -1.93 -1.92 -1.11
C LEU A 158 -3.01 -2.72 -1.88
N PHE A 159 -2.66 -3.32 -3.05
CA PHE A 159 -3.59 -4.13 -3.85
C PHE A 159 -3.59 -5.62 -3.46
N THR A 160 -3.17 -5.97 -2.24
CA THR A 160 -3.14 -7.38 -1.78
C THR A 160 -4.50 -8.04 -1.90
N ASP A 161 -5.55 -7.34 -1.54
CA ASP A 161 -6.93 -7.83 -1.52
C ASP A 161 -7.75 -7.46 -2.78
N LEU A 162 -7.10 -6.95 -3.84
CA LEU A 162 -7.79 -6.56 -5.08
C LEU A 162 -8.60 -7.72 -5.70
N ASN A 163 -8.21 -8.97 -5.46
CA ASN A 163 -8.95 -10.15 -5.88
C ASN A 163 -10.30 -10.37 -5.16
N LEU A 164 -10.59 -9.58 -4.12
CA LEU A 164 -11.88 -9.62 -3.44
C LEU A 164 -12.92 -8.70 -4.09
N MET A 165 -12.49 -7.86 -5.04
CA MET A 165 -13.39 -7.02 -5.84
C MET A 165 -14.32 -7.88 -6.69
N ARG A 166 -15.49 -7.34 -6.96
CA ARG A 166 -16.55 -7.98 -7.76
C ARG A 166 -17.12 -6.98 -8.76
N GLU A 167 -17.69 -7.47 -9.83
CA GLU A 167 -18.50 -6.64 -10.73
C GLU A 167 -19.63 -5.96 -9.94
N GLY A 168 -19.85 -4.68 -10.21
CA GLY A 168 -20.77 -3.79 -9.47
C GLY A 168 -20.16 -3.11 -8.24
N ASP A 169 -18.96 -3.50 -7.78
CA ASP A 169 -18.27 -2.75 -6.75
C ASP A 169 -17.78 -1.41 -7.30
N ARG A 170 -17.67 -0.41 -6.42
CA ARG A 170 -17.27 0.95 -6.80
C ARG A 170 -15.93 1.30 -6.20
N PHE A 171 -15.21 2.18 -6.90
CA PHE A 171 -14.05 2.87 -6.36
C PHE A 171 -14.02 4.32 -6.85
N TYR A 172 -13.27 5.15 -6.15
CA TYR A 172 -13.24 6.59 -6.36
C TYR A 172 -11.80 7.05 -6.54
N ILE A 173 -11.58 7.91 -7.52
CA ILE A 173 -10.29 8.54 -7.76
C ILE A 173 -10.44 10.03 -7.52
N ARG A 174 -9.63 10.58 -6.60
CA ARG A 174 -9.54 12.01 -6.33
C ARG A 174 -8.34 12.58 -7.07
N ILE A 175 -8.61 13.46 -8.03
CA ILE A 175 -7.59 14.24 -8.74
C ILE A 175 -7.97 15.71 -8.65
N LEU A 176 -7.07 16.53 -8.15
CA LEU A 176 -7.34 17.93 -7.87
C LEU A 176 -8.62 18.11 -7.03
N LYS A 177 -9.51 19.01 -7.46
CA LYS A 177 -10.80 19.27 -6.77
C LYS A 177 -11.89 18.25 -7.14
N ASP A 178 -11.65 17.35 -8.10
CA ASP A 178 -12.65 16.42 -8.62
C ASP A 178 -12.56 15.03 -8.05
N THR A 179 -13.71 14.40 -7.83
CA THR A 179 -13.85 12.99 -7.51
C THR A 179 -14.49 12.25 -8.68
N TYR A 180 -13.83 11.22 -9.14
CA TYR A 180 -14.22 10.38 -10.27
C TYR A 180 -14.68 9.03 -9.75
N ALA A 181 -15.98 8.68 -9.96
CA ALA A 181 -16.56 7.42 -9.54
C ALA A 181 -16.53 6.41 -10.68
N TYR A 182 -16.11 5.18 -10.38
CA TYR A 182 -16.05 4.08 -11.32
C TYR A 182 -16.74 2.84 -10.75
N GLU A 183 -17.43 2.09 -11.59
CA GLU A 183 -18.07 0.82 -11.24
C GLU A 183 -17.39 -0.32 -12.01
N VAL A 184 -16.98 -1.36 -11.28
CA VAL A 184 -16.29 -2.53 -11.83
C VAL A 184 -17.23 -3.29 -12.76
N ASP A 185 -16.79 -3.54 -13.98
CA ASP A 185 -17.54 -4.28 -15.02
C ASP A 185 -16.77 -5.46 -15.59
N SER A 186 -15.49 -5.62 -15.24
CA SER A 186 -14.69 -6.75 -15.71
C SER A 186 -13.58 -7.12 -14.73
N ILE A 187 -13.35 -8.41 -14.54
CA ILE A 187 -12.24 -8.94 -13.75
C ILE A 187 -11.59 -10.05 -14.53
N THR A 188 -10.38 -9.81 -15.02
CA THR A 188 -9.65 -10.72 -15.89
C THR A 188 -8.26 -11.03 -15.38
N THR A 189 -7.71 -12.16 -15.80
CA THR A 189 -6.32 -12.53 -15.52
C THR A 189 -5.58 -12.74 -16.82
N VAL A 190 -4.52 -11.99 -17.04
CA VAL A 190 -3.75 -11.98 -18.28
C VAL A 190 -2.26 -12.27 -18.04
N LEU A 191 -1.52 -12.55 -19.10
CA LEU A 191 -0.06 -12.60 -19.03
C LEU A 191 0.52 -11.18 -18.84
N PRO A 192 1.71 -11.04 -18.24
CA PRO A 192 2.33 -9.73 -18.04
C PRO A 192 2.57 -8.91 -19.31
N THR A 193 2.65 -9.58 -20.45
CA THR A 193 2.86 -8.98 -21.78
C THR A 193 1.57 -8.65 -22.52
N ASP A 194 0.42 -9.02 -21.99
CA ASP A 194 -0.87 -8.78 -22.64
C ASP A 194 -1.49 -7.47 -22.15
N ALA A 195 -1.46 -6.45 -23.00
CA ALA A 195 -1.99 -5.12 -22.76
C ALA A 195 -3.35 -4.87 -23.44
N SER A 196 -3.91 -5.86 -24.11
CA SER A 196 -5.10 -5.69 -24.96
C SER A 196 -6.29 -5.09 -24.22
N GLU A 197 -6.47 -5.43 -22.95
CA GLU A 197 -7.55 -4.90 -22.09
C GLU A 197 -7.35 -3.42 -21.66
N LEU A 198 -6.16 -2.85 -21.91
CA LEU A 198 -5.86 -1.44 -21.57
C LEU A 198 -6.04 -0.49 -22.75
N ALA A 199 -6.44 -1.00 -23.91
CA ALA A 199 -6.67 -0.19 -25.09
C ALA A 199 -7.76 0.89 -24.85
N ILE A 200 -7.53 2.09 -25.36
CA ILE A 200 -8.54 3.16 -25.36
C ILE A 200 -9.70 2.73 -26.27
N ARG A 201 -10.92 2.77 -25.75
CA ARG A 201 -12.14 2.48 -26.50
C ARG A 201 -12.84 3.79 -26.82
N PRO A 202 -13.16 4.06 -28.10
CA PRO A 202 -13.80 5.32 -28.49
C PRO A 202 -15.09 5.58 -27.73
N GLY A 203 -15.21 6.74 -27.12
CA GLY A 203 -16.39 7.18 -26.36
C GLY A 203 -16.52 6.59 -24.95
N GLU A 204 -15.59 5.72 -24.51
CA GLU A 204 -15.61 5.18 -23.16
C GLU A 204 -14.63 5.95 -22.24
N ASP A 205 -15.01 6.08 -20.97
CA ASP A 205 -14.17 6.57 -19.87
C ASP A 205 -13.92 5.39 -18.92
N ARG A 206 -12.70 4.87 -18.92
CA ARG A 206 -12.34 3.63 -18.23
C ARG A 206 -11.13 3.78 -17.33
N VAL A 207 -11.11 2.96 -16.28
CA VAL A 207 -9.95 2.75 -15.42
C VAL A 207 -9.76 1.26 -15.18
N THR A 208 -8.51 0.81 -15.21
CA THR A 208 -8.14 -0.56 -14.82
C THR A 208 -7.15 -0.53 -13.66
N LEU A 209 -7.50 -1.21 -12.56
CA LEU A 209 -6.59 -1.48 -11.45
C LEU A 209 -5.84 -2.78 -11.72
N ILE A 210 -4.51 -2.76 -11.57
CA ILE A 210 -3.61 -3.84 -11.97
C ILE A 210 -2.82 -4.34 -10.77
N THR A 211 -2.78 -5.66 -10.57
CA THR A 211 -1.87 -6.26 -9.60
C THR A 211 -1.35 -7.62 -10.05
N CYS A 212 -0.33 -8.13 -9.35
CA CYS A 212 0.22 -9.45 -9.63
C CYS A 212 -0.69 -10.58 -9.10
N THR A 213 -0.72 -11.72 -9.82
CA THR A 213 -1.47 -12.92 -9.42
C THR A 213 -0.80 -14.17 -9.99
N PRO A 214 -0.93 -15.39 -9.39
CA PRO A 214 -1.42 -15.66 -8.04
C PRO A 214 -0.53 -15.06 -6.94
N TYR A 215 -1.06 -14.94 -5.72
CA TYR A 215 -0.32 -14.41 -4.56
C TYR A 215 1.04 -15.11 -4.39
N ALA A 216 2.11 -14.35 -4.21
CA ALA A 216 3.51 -14.78 -4.08
C ALA A 216 4.12 -15.46 -5.32
N ILE A 217 3.34 -15.89 -6.33
CA ILE A 217 3.84 -16.53 -7.55
C ILE A 217 4.05 -15.48 -8.66
N ASN A 218 3.10 -14.54 -8.81
CA ASN A 218 3.20 -13.32 -9.64
C ASN A 218 3.42 -13.55 -11.15
N THR A 219 3.00 -14.71 -11.68
CA THR A 219 3.18 -15.09 -13.09
C THR A 219 2.21 -14.40 -14.05
N HIS A 220 1.11 -13.87 -13.53
CA HIS A 220 0.06 -13.19 -14.28
C HIS A 220 -0.25 -11.81 -13.69
N ARG A 221 -1.11 -11.07 -14.37
CA ARG A 221 -1.70 -9.82 -13.85
C ARG A 221 -3.19 -10.01 -13.69
N LEU A 222 -3.71 -9.60 -12.53
CA LEU A 222 -5.12 -9.42 -12.27
C LEU A 222 -5.50 -8.00 -12.71
N LEU A 223 -6.45 -7.89 -13.60
CA LEU A 223 -7.02 -6.64 -14.09
C LEU A 223 -8.44 -6.51 -13.55
N VAL A 224 -8.72 -5.43 -12.86
CA VAL A 224 -10.05 -5.03 -12.40
C VAL A 224 -10.44 -3.80 -13.21
N GLY A 225 -11.17 -4.02 -14.30
CA GLY A 225 -11.64 -2.98 -15.20
C GLY A 225 -12.95 -2.37 -14.72
N ALA A 226 -13.10 -1.07 -14.94
CA ALA A 226 -14.27 -0.32 -14.53
C ALA A 226 -14.59 0.81 -15.51
N HIS A 227 -15.86 1.15 -15.62
CA HIS A 227 -16.34 2.27 -16.40
C HIS A 227 -16.78 3.43 -15.50
N ARG A 228 -16.77 4.63 -16.05
CA ARG A 228 -17.19 5.85 -15.37
C ARG A 228 -18.68 5.81 -15.03
N ILE A 229 -19.02 6.16 -13.80
CA ILE A 229 -20.40 6.44 -13.37
C ILE A 229 -20.53 7.88 -12.85
N PRO A 230 -21.74 8.48 -12.84
CA PRO A 230 -21.94 9.77 -12.23
C PRO A 230 -21.58 9.73 -10.74
N TYR A 231 -20.80 10.71 -10.27
CA TYR A 231 -20.54 10.89 -8.85
C TYR A 231 -21.72 11.64 -8.23
N THR A 232 -22.35 11.07 -7.21
CA THR A 232 -23.53 11.62 -6.55
C THR A 232 -23.26 11.93 -5.07
N PRO A 233 -24.00 12.87 -4.43
CA PRO A 233 -23.75 13.26 -3.05
C PRO A 233 -23.86 12.13 -2.02
N ASP A 234 -24.67 11.11 -2.28
CA ASP A 234 -24.80 9.89 -1.45
C ASP A 234 -23.53 9.03 -1.45
N GLN A 235 -22.64 9.22 -2.41
CA GLN A 235 -21.33 8.55 -2.50
C GLN A 235 -20.22 9.29 -1.77
N GLN A 236 -20.48 10.45 -1.18
CA GLN A 236 -19.48 11.25 -0.53
C GLN A 236 -18.81 10.53 0.65
N ASP A 237 -19.60 9.84 1.46
CA ASP A 237 -19.08 9.05 2.59
C ASP A 237 -18.20 7.89 2.10
N GLU A 238 -18.60 7.21 1.00
CA GLU A 238 -17.84 6.13 0.39
C GLU A 238 -16.50 6.60 -0.22
N SER A 239 -16.45 7.82 -0.74
CA SER A 239 -15.26 8.41 -1.35
C SER A 239 -14.30 9.05 -0.35
N THR A 240 -14.72 9.17 0.92
CA THR A 240 -13.89 9.77 1.97
C THR A 240 -12.68 8.89 2.27
N PRO A 241 -11.46 9.46 2.33
CA PRO A 241 -10.28 8.69 2.64
C PRO A 241 -10.38 7.98 3.98
N THR A 242 -10.16 6.68 3.99
CA THR A 242 -10.11 5.85 5.19
C THR A 242 -8.70 5.33 5.42
N PHE A 243 -8.24 5.39 6.68
CA PHE A 243 -6.92 4.92 7.07
C PHE A 243 -7.06 4.08 8.34
N HIS A 244 -7.48 2.83 8.16
CA HIS A 244 -7.70 1.90 9.26
C HIS A 244 -6.43 1.14 9.63
N LEU A 245 -6.20 1.02 10.92
CA LEU A 245 -5.06 0.33 11.49
C LEU A 245 -5.49 -1.11 11.86
N ASP A 246 -5.42 -2.01 10.89
CA ASP A 246 -5.67 -3.42 11.14
C ASP A 246 -4.47 -4.05 11.85
N ILE A 247 -4.61 -4.28 13.14
CA ILE A 247 -3.64 -5.11 13.88
C ILE A 247 -4.13 -6.57 13.82
N PRO A 248 -3.47 -7.45 13.04
CA PRO A 248 -3.92 -8.82 12.91
C PRO A 248 -3.83 -9.54 14.26
N LEU A 249 -4.97 -9.96 14.79
CA LEU A 249 -5.10 -10.63 16.10
C LEU A 249 -4.23 -11.89 16.19
N GLN A 250 -3.95 -12.51 15.04
CA GLN A 250 -3.05 -13.66 14.91
C GLN A 250 -1.62 -13.40 15.38
N TYR A 251 -1.13 -12.16 15.39
CA TYR A 251 0.20 -11.82 15.92
C TYR A 251 0.13 -11.37 17.39
N LEU A 252 -0.99 -10.83 17.84
CA LEU A 252 -1.19 -10.31 19.20
C LEU A 252 -1.24 -11.46 20.23
N LEU A 253 -2.01 -12.50 19.97
CA LEU A 253 -2.18 -13.63 20.88
C LEU A 253 -0.86 -14.41 21.14
N PRO A 254 -0.09 -14.83 20.11
CA PRO A 254 1.21 -15.48 20.33
C PRO A 254 2.21 -14.61 21.07
N SER A 255 2.19 -13.30 20.82
CA SER A 255 3.11 -12.35 21.45
C SER A 255 2.82 -12.16 22.94
N ILE A 256 1.55 -12.06 23.32
CA ILE A 256 1.12 -12.03 24.72
C ILE A 256 1.50 -13.36 25.40
N GLY A 257 1.24 -14.49 24.75
CA GLY A 257 1.60 -15.80 25.25
C GLY A 257 3.10 -15.94 25.49
N LEU A 258 3.93 -15.51 24.54
CA LEU A 258 5.38 -15.51 24.69
C LEU A 258 5.84 -14.60 25.82
N LEU A 259 5.26 -13.41 25.97
CA LEU A 259 5.58 -12.49 27.07
C LEU A 259 5.25 -13.11 28.43
N VAL A 260 4.07 -13.73 28.57
CA VAL A 260 3.65 -14.42 29.79
C VAL A 260 4.61 -15.56 30.12
N LEU A 261 4.99 -16.38 29.14
CA LEU A 261 5.97 -17.47 29.34
C LEU A 261 7.34 -16.96 29.78
N LEU A 262 7.81 -15.84 29.22
CA LEU A 262 9.08 -15.23 29.62
C LEU A 262 9.04 -14.69 31.03
N VAL A 263 7.94 -14.04 31.41
CA VAL A 263 7.75 -13.56 32.80
C VAL A 263 7.69 -14.74 33.78
N ALA A 264 6.93 -15.77 33.45
CA ALA A 264 6.84 -16.98 34.26
C ALA A 264 8.21 -17.67 34.42
N TRP A 265 8.96 -17.84 33.32
CA TRP A 265 10.28 -18.40 33.32
C TRP A 265 11.30 -17.57 34.10
N SER A 266 11.24 -16.23 33.98
CA SER A 266 12.11 -15.35 34.76
C SER A 266 11.86 -15.46 36.27
N ARG A 267 10.57 -15.54 36.65
CA ARG A 267 10.15 -15.75 38.06
C ARG A 267 10.57 -17.12 38.58
N TYR A 268 10.37 -18.19 37.80
CA TYR A 268 10.79 -19.55 38.17
C TYR A 268 12.31 -19.63 38.42
N ARG A 269 13.12 -19.03 37.53
CA ARG A 269 14.58 -18.97 37.72
C ARG A 269 14.99 -18.09 38.90
N ALA A 270 14.27 -17.04 39.25
CA ALA A 270 14.53 -16.24 40.42
C ALA A 270 14.22 -16.98 41.72
N ALA A 271 13.13 -17.76 41.75
CA ALA A 271 12.75 -18.60 42.87
C ALA A 271 13.78 -19.73 43.13
N GLY A 272 14.22 -20.43 42.07
CA GLY A 272 15.22 -21.51 42.18
C GLY A 272 16.57 -20.99 42.71
N ARG A 273 16.94 -19.74 42.50
CA ARG A 273 18.17 -19.15 43.05
C ARG A 273 18.05 -18.83 44.55
N ARG A 274 16.90 -18.37 45.01
CA ARG A 274 16.69 -18.12 46.46
C ARG A 274 16.83 -19.37 47.28
N VAL A 275 16.30 -20.49 46.75
CA VAL A 275 16.44 -21.81 47.40
C VAL A 275 17.91 -22.28 47.45
N GLN A 276 18.71 -21.99 46.43
CA GLN A 276 20.12 -22.36 46.36
C GLN A 276 21.01 -21.51 47.29
N ASP A 277 20.68 -20.21 47.40
CA ASP A 277 21.38 -19.30 48.31
C ASP A 277 21.06 -19.61 49.78
N ASP A 278 19.81 -19.94 50.13
CA ASP A 278 19.41 -20.39 51.48
C ASP A 278 20.06 -21.74 51.85
N ALA A 279 20.18 -22.67 50.90
CA ALA A 279 20.86 -23.96 51.11
C ALA A 279 22.39 -23.82 51.33
N SER A 280 23.00 -22.78 50.77
CA SER A 280 24.43 -22.46 50.96
C SER A 280 24.73 -21.81 52.30
N ILE A 281 23.80 -21.06 52.87
CA ILE A 281 23.92 -20.40 54.18
C ILE A 281 23.77 -21.43 55.30
N THR A 282 22.95 -22.48 55.12
CA THR A 282 22.75 -23.52 56.13
C THR A 282 23.89 -24.52 56.20
N LYS A 283 24.80 -24.59 55.21
CA LYS A 283 26.05 -25.37 55.24
C LYS A 283 27.17 -24.44 55.75
N GLY A 284 27.16 -24.12 57.03
CA GLY A 284 28.25 -23.42 57.74
C GLY A 284 29.60 -24.14 57.64
N PRO A 285 30.75 -23.43 57.81
CA PRO A 285 32.05 -23.98 57.62
C PRO A 285 32.29 -25.14 58.62
N ALA A 286 32.71 -26.29 58.13
CA ALA A 286 33.12 -27.42 58.94
C ALA A 286 34.22 -26.95 59.89
N ARG A 287 33.95 -26.94 61.21
CA ARG A 287 34.96 -26.72 62.23
C ARG A 287 36.05 -27.74 62.14
N HIS A 288 37.21 -27.37 61.67
CA HIS A 288 38.43 -28.16 61.85
C HIS A 288 38.68 -28.29 63.37
N ALA A 289 38.30 -29.41 63.90
CA ALA A 289 38.79 -29.84 65.25
C ALA A 289 40.30 -30.10 65.15
N ARG A 290 41.07 -29.18 65.72
CA ARG A 290 42.48 -29.49 66.06
C ARG A 290 42.47 -30.38 67.26
N HIS A 291 43.02 -31.55 67.17
CA HIS A 291 43.46 -32.42 68.31
C HIS A 291 44.88 -32.02 68.67
N PRO A 292 45.20 -32.06 69.97
CA PRO A 292 46.51 -31.67 70.55
C PRO A 292 47.65 -32.62 70.21
#